data_0b387dc8f1c23c6793dda12ae92dce26
#
_entry.id   0b387dc8f1c23c6793dda12ae92dce26
#
_cell.length_a   1.000
_cell.length_b   1.000
_cell.length_c   1.000
_cell.angle_alpha   90.00
_cell.angle_beta   90.00
_cell.angle_gamma   90.00
#
_symmetry.space_group_name_H-M   'P 1'
#
loop_
_entity.id
_entity.type
_entity.pdbx_description
1 polymer ?
#
loop_
_entity_poly.entity_id
_entity_poly.type
_entity_poly.pdbx_seq_one_letter_code
_entity_poly.pdbx_strand_id
1 'polypeptide(L)'
;MREKAVRFGTSAPLVGVVTEPLGQAASPERPAVIFLNSGILHHVGACRLYVSAARALAAKGFTVVRFDHAGIGDSEVRREAMPFVQGASLDTRDAMAHLTATKGAQRYVLMGLCSGADMSFRVAGQDPRVVGLVQLDAWAYRTLGYYLRHYGKRARDLSAWTNFIRRKVRAVLGGAKPGGDEGGADTVGAEYRRRFPPREEVAQQLTALLDRGVRMLYLFSGGQEEHFNHREQYRASFRDVNFRDQVRVEHLPDADHLFSGLAHQRFVIEAMTEWMSANWSASPKAEASSPAATRQLVGAAAR
;
A
#
# COMPACT_ATOMS: atom_id res chain seq x y z
N MET A 1 8.04 -15.51 -14.55
CA MET A 1 7.77 -14.07 -14.67
C MET A 1 8.80 -13.40 -15.58
N ARG A 2 8.42 -12.30 -16.24
CA ARG A 2 9.29 -11.46 -17.06
C ARG A 2 9.30 -10.04 -16.47
N GLU A 3 10.49 -9.44 -16.41
CA GLU A 3 10.64 -8.03 -16.02
C GLU A 3 11.13 -7.23 -17.22
N LYS A 4 10.53 -6.06 -17.45
CA LYS A 4 10.89 -5.16 -18.54
C LYS A 4 10.96 -3.73 -18.00
N ALA A 5 12.09 -3.06 -18.17
CA ALA A 5 12.20 -1.63 -17.95
C ALA A 5 11.34 -0.90 -19.00
N VAL A 6 10.61 0.12 -18.55
CA VAL A 6 9.70 0.90 -19.37
C VAL A 6 9.92 2.38 -19.12
N ARG A 7 9.71 3.17 -20.18
CA ARG A 7 9.63 4.64 -20.11
C ARG A 7 8.27 5.05 -20.63
N PHE A 8 7.57 5.88 -19.90
CA PHE A 8 6.22 6.33 -20.22
C PHE A 8 5.96 7.72 -19.61
N GLY A 9 4.76 8.23 -19.73
CA GLY A 9 4.36 9.54 -19.20
C GLY A 9 4.23 10.57 -20.31
N THR A 10 3.25 11.48 -20.14
CA THR A 10 2.91 12.50 -21.13
C THR A 10 3.55 13.85 -20.79
N SER A 11 3.56 14.23 -19.52
CA SER A 11 4.08 15.53 -19.06
C SER A 11 5.49 15.43 -18.44
N ALA A 12 5.90 14.24 -18.01
CA ALA A 12 7.27 13.96 -17.62
C ALA A 12 7.63 12.52 -18.03
N PRO A 13 8.84 12.26 -18.57
CA PRO A 13 9.31 10.91 -18.81
C PRO A 13 9.50 10.16 -17.48
N LEU A 14 8.65 9.19 -17.24
CA LEU A 14 8.69 8.34 -16.07
C LEU A 14 9.39 7.03 -16.40
N VAL A 15 10.18 6.52 -15.46
CA VAL A 15 10.90 5.26 -15.58
C VAL A 15 10.40 4.26 -14.55
N GLY A 16 10.26 3.02 -14.97
CA GLY A 16 9.80 1.96 -14.10
C GLY A 16 10.08 0.57 -14.65
N VAL A 17 9.61 -0.44 -13.94
CA VAL A 17 9.72 -1.84 -14.33
C VAL A 17 8.35 -2.50 -14.28
N VAL A 18 7.93 -3.07 -15.40
CA VAL A 18 6.75 -3.93 -15.47
C VAL A 18 7.19 -5.38 -15.22
N THR A 19 6.55 -6.02 -14.24
CA THR A 19 6.74 -7.45 -13.91
C THR A 19 5.48 -8.21 -14.30
N GLU A 20 5.62 -9.22 -15.14
CA GLU A 20 4.51 -9.97 -15.74
C GLU A 20 4.62 -11.47 -15.45
N PRO A 21 3.48 -12.19 -15.36
CA PRO A 21 3.47 -13.64 -15.36
C PRO A 21 4.01 -14.20 -16.70
N LEU A 22 4.64 -15.38 -16.67
CA LEU A 22 5.00 -16.10 -17.90
C LEU A 22 3.81 -16.94 -18.38
N GLY A 23 3.57 -16.93 -19.69
CA GLY A 23 2.62 -17.85 -20.34
C GLY A 23 1.14 -17.56 -20.09
N GLN A 24 0.79 -16.51 -19.38
CA GLN A 24 -0.59 -16.07 -19.21
C GLN A 24 -0.76 -14.69 -19.84
N ALA A 25 -1.72 -14.56 -20.75
CA ALA A 25 -2.20 -13.25 -21.17
C ALA A 25 -2.80 -12.54 -19.92
N ALA A 26 -2.59 -11.22 -19.83
CA ALA A 26 -3.24 -10.43 -18.80
C ALA A 26 -4.76 -10.70 -18.89
N SER A 27 -5.35 -11.21 -17.78
CA SER A 27 -6.80 -11.40 -17.75
C SER A 27 -7.45 -10.05 -17.51
N PRO A 28 -8.42 -9.60 -18.33
CA PRO A 28 -9.17 -8.36 -18.09
C PRO A 28 -9.86 -8.32 -16.72
N GLU A 29 -10.13 -9.48 -16.15
CA GLU A 29 -10.79 -9.63 -14.85
C GLU A 29 -9.85 -9.36 -13.67
N ARG A 30 -8.53 -9.52 -13.87
CA ARG A 30 -7.52 -9.24 -12.84
C ARG A 30 -7.07 -7.79 -12.91
N PRO A 31 -7.08 -7.04 -11.81
CA PRO A 31 -6.54 -5.71 -11.78
C PRO A 31 -5.01 -5.75 -11.96
N ALA A 32 -4.46 -4.77 -12.67
CA ALA A 32 -3.03 -4.51 -12.63
C ALA A 32 -2.66 -3.81 -11.32
N VAL A 33 -1.46 -4.06 -10.82
CA VAL A 33 -0.98 -3.49 -9.55
C VAL A 33 0.04 -2.40 -9.82
N ILE A 34 -0.11 -1.26 -9.17
CA ILE A 34 0.79 -0.10 -9.32
C ILE A 34 1.39 0.22 -7.96
N PHE A 35 2.72 0.23 -7.85
CA PHE A 35 3.44 0.57 -6.64
C PHE A 35 3.92 2.02 -6.71
N LEU A 36 3.59 2.80 -5.68
CA LEU A 36 3.91 4.22 -5.57
C LEU A 36 5.07 4.45 -4.61
N ASN A 37 5.96 5.38 -4.93
CA ASN A 37 7.12 5.71 -4.09
C ASN A 37 6.71 6.08 -2.65
N SER A 38 7.57 5.73 -1.71
CA SER A 38 7.50 6.18 -0.32
C SER A 38 8.51 7.33 -0.15
N GLY A 39 8.03 8.56 0.01
CA GLY A 39 8.91 9.72 0.01
C GLY A 39 9.76 9.78 -1.25
N ILE A 40 11.06 9.91 -1.07
CA ILE A 40 12.06 9.94 -2.15
C ILE A 40 12.67 8.55 -2.46
N LEU A 41 12.15 7.48 -1.86
CA LEU A 41 12.67 6.13 -2.09
C LEU A 41 12.39 5.70 -3.54
N HIS A 42 13.42 5.18 -4.18
CA HIS A 42 13.38 4.61 -5.53
C HIS A 42 12.32 3.47 -5.65
N HIS A 43 11.82 3.21 -6.85
CA HIS A 43 10.81 2.18 -7.15
C HIS A 43 11.20 0.74 -6.76
N VAL A 44 12.43 0.51 -6.32
CA VAL A 44 12.87 -0.76 -5.71
C VAL A 44 12.17 -0.99 -4.36
N GLY A 45 11.76 0.09 -3.69
CA GLY A 45 11.19 0.09 -2.36
C GLY A 45 12.22 -0.14 -1.26
N ALA A 46 11.84 0.16 -0.01
CA ALA A 46 12.69 -0.06 1.15
C ALA A 46 13.16 -1.52 1.20
N CYS A 47 14.45 -1.73 1.38
CA CYS A 47 15.08 -3.06 1.47
C CYS A 47 14.63 -4.04 0.35
N ARG A 48 14.37 -3.53 -0.86
CA ARG A 48 13.88 -4.29 -2.04
C ARG A 48 12.47 -4.88 -1.89
N LEU A 49 11.68 -4.42 -0.93
CA LEU A 49 10.33 -4.93 -0.67
C LEU A 49 9.46 -4.92 -1.94
N TYR A 50 9.47 -3.80 -2.70
CA TYR A 50 8.65 -3.68 -3.91
C TYR A 50 9.07 -4.64 -5.02
N VAL A 51 10.37 -4.92 -5.15
CA VAL A 51 10.87 -5.92 -6.11
C VAL A 51 10.35 -7.31 -5.75
N SER A 52 10.52 -7.72 -4.49
CA SER A 52 10.10 -9.03 -4.01
C SER A 52 8.58 -9.22 -4.10
N ALA A 53 7.83 -8.18 -3.72
CA ALA A 53 6.37 -8.17 -3.78
C ALA A 53 5.86 -8.24 -5.24
N ALA A 54 6.43 -7.45 -6.16
CA ALA A 54 6.05 -7.49 -7.58
C ALA A 54 6.26 -8.89 -8.18
N ARG A 55 7.39 -9.53 -7.85
CA ARG A 55 7.70 -10.90 -8.30
C ARG A 55 6.73 -11.94 -7.74
N ALA A 56 6.39 -11.83 -6.46
CA ALA A 56 5.42 -12.72 -5.81
C ALA A 56 4.01 -12.58 -6.41
N LEU A 57 3.56 -11.35 -6.67
CA LEU A 57 2.30 -11.09 -7.35
C LEU A 57 2.28 -11.59 -8.79
N ALA A 58 3.37 -11.41 -9.54
CA ALA A 58 3.48 -11.93 -10.90
C ALA A 58 3.43 -13.47 -10.92
N ALA A 59 4.01 -14.15 -9.92
CA ALA A 59 3.88 -15.59 -9.75
C ALA A 59 2.42 -16.05 -9.50
N LYS A 60 1.57 -15.15 -8.98
CA LYS A 60 0.12 -15.36 -8.80
C LYS A 60 -0.71 -14.90 -10.00
N GLY A 61 -0.07 -14.46 -11.09
CA GLY A 61 -0.73 -14.07 -12.34
C GLY A 61 -1.15 -12.62 -12.44
N PHE A 62 -0.65 -11.73 -11.58
CA PHE A 62 -0.90 -10.29 -11.64
C PHE A 62 0.19 -9.57 -12.42
N THR A 63 -0.19 -8.60 -13.25
CA THR A 63 0.76 -7.65 -13.84
C THR A 63 1.02 -6.52 -12.85
N VAL A 64 2.29 -6.22 -12.61
CA VAL A 64 2.71 -5.21 -11.65
C VAL A 64 3.60 -4.18 -12.33
N VAL A 65 3.37 -2.90 -12.09
CA VAL A 65 4.33 -1.84 -12.39
C VAL A 65 4.80 -1.19 -11.09
N ARG A 66 6.09 -1.00 -10.97
CA ARG A 66 6.76 -0.16 -9.99
C ARG A 66 7.55 0.89 -10.75
N PHE A 67 7.36 2.15 -10.42
CA PHE A 67 7.94 3.26 -11.15
C PHE A 67 8.31 4.41 -10.20
N ASP A 68 9.11 5.33 -10.68
CA ASP A 68 9.47 6.54 -9.96
C ASP A 68 8.60 7.71 -10.44
N HIS A 69 8.05 8.47 -9.49
CA HIS A 69 7.40 9.74 -9.80
C HIS A 69 8.40 10.75 -10.39
N ALA A 70 7.89 11.72 -11.12
CA ALA A 70 8.72 12.77 -11.72
C ALA A 70 9.63 13.44 -10.67
N GLY A 71 10.92 13.50 -10.97
CA GLY A 71 11.96 14.02 -10.08
C GLY A 71 12.44 13.06 -8.99
N ILE A 72 11.99 11.80 -8.99
CA ILE A 72 12.48 10.75 -8.09
C ILE A 72 13.21 9.69 -8.92
N GLY A 73 14.25 9.09 -8.35
CA GLY A 73 14.99 7.96 -8.90
C GLY A 73 15.43 8.19 -10.34
N ASP A 74 14.97 7.32 -11.25
CA ASP A 74 15.35 7.35 -12.67
C ASP A 74 14.41 8.21 -13.53
N SER A 75 13.33 8.78 -12.97
CA SER A 75 12.35 9.61 -13.69
C SER A 75 12.83 11.05 -13.83
N GLU A 76 12.57 11.66 -14.98
CA GLU A 76 12.95 13.05 -15.25
C GLU A 76 12.11 14.03 -14.40
N VAL A 77 12.69 15.18 -14.10
CA VAL A 77 11.98 16.27 -13.42
C VAL A 77 10.88 16.83 -14.34
N ARG A 78 9.72 17.08 -13.77
CA ARG A 78 8.62 17.75 -14.48
C ARG A 78 9.00 19.19 -14.82
N ARG A 79 8.65 19.63 -16.02
CA ARG A 79 8.95 20.99 -16.47
C ARG A 79 8.00 22.03 -15.89
N GLU A 80 6.73 21.67 -15.72
CA GLU A 80 5.72 22.54 -15.14
C GLU A 80 5.86 22.57 -13.61
N ALA A 81 5.88 23.78 -13.05
CA ALA A 81 5.83 23.95 -11.60
C ALA A 81 4.43 23.59 -11.08
N MET A 82 4.35 22.57 -10.25
CA MET A 82 3.12 22.17 -9.57
C MET A 82 3.42 21.50 -8.23
N PRO A 83 2.47 21.50 -7.29
CA PRO A 83 2.63 20.77 -6.04
C PRO A 83 2.89 19.27 -6.28
N PHE A 84 3.82 18.68 -5.53
CA PHE A 84 4.20 17.26 -5.68
C PHE A 84 2.99 16.31 -5.68
N VAL A 85 2.03 16.51 -4.76
CA VAL A 85 0.81 15.68 -4.67
C VAL A 85 0.01 15.69 -5.96
N GLN A 86 -0.08 16.83 -6.63
CA GLN A 86 -0.79 16.96 -7.91
C GLN A 86 0.00 16.26 -9.03
N GLY A 87 1.30 16.48 -9.10
CA GLY A 87 2.20 15.83 -10.06
C GLY A 87 2.18 14.31 -9.93
N ALA A 88 2.32 13.80 -8.71
CA ALA A 88 2.31 12.36 -8.43
C ALA A 88 0.94 11.69 -8.78
N SER A 89 -0.18 12.44 -8.66
CA SER A 89 -1.48 11.96 -9.12
C SER A 89 -1.54 11.82 -10.64
N LEU A 90 -0.94 12.76 -11.38
CA LEU A 90 -0.83 12.68 -12.85
C LEU A 90 0.08 11.52 -13.26
N ASP A 91 1.23 11.37 -12.63
CA ASP A 91 2.18 10.28 -12.89
C ASP A 91 1.54 8.91 -12.68
N THR A 92 0.72 8.76 -11.62
CA THR A 92 -0.03 7.53 -11.37
C THR A 92 -1.05 7.25 -12.46
N ARG A 93 -1.73 8.28 -12.98
CA ARG A 93 -2.64 8.13 -14.13
C ARG A 93 -1.91 7.79 -15.42
N ASP A 94 -0.71 8.34 -15.64
CA ASP A 94 0.16 7.98 -16.77
C ASP A 94 0.58 6.49 -16.67
N ALA A 95 0.90 5.98 -15.47
CA ALA A 95 1.17 4.57 -15.26
C ALA A 95 -0.06 3.69 -15.57
N MET A 96 -1.26 4.11 -15.17
CA MET A 96 -2.51 3.43 -15.54
C MET A 96 -2.72 3.43 -17.06
N ALA A 97 -2.54 4.58 -17.71
CA ALA A 97 -2.68 4.72 -19.17
C ALA A 97 -1.69 3.82 -19.91
N HIS A 98 -0.43 3.76 -19.45
CA HIS A 98 0.58 2.86 -20.00
C HIS A 98 0.16 1.38 -19.90
N LEU A 99 -0.35 0.95 -18.74
CA LEU A 99 -0.82 -0.42 -18.56
C LEU A 99 -2.11 -0.70 -19.34
N THR A 100 -3.00 0.27 -19.50
CA THR A 100 -4.15 0.14 -20.41
C THR A 100 -3.68 -0.10 -21.83
N ALA A 101 -2.80 0.75 -22.35
CA ALA A 101 -2.34 0.68 -23.74
C ALA A 101 -1.52 -0.57 -24.06
N THR A 102 -0.68 -1.02 -23.12
CA THR A 102 0.28 -2.11 -23.36
C THR A 102 -0.18 -3.47 -22.87
N LYS A 103 -1.12 -3.53 -21.93
CA LYS A 103 -1.59 -4.76 -21.27
C LYS A 103 -3.10 -4.94 -21.28
N GLY A 104 -3.86 -3.96 -21.78
CA GLY A 104 -5.33 -3.99 -21.77
C GLY A 104 -5.95 -3.87 -20.37
N ALA A 105 -5.17 -3.42 -19.37
CA ALA A 105 -5.66 -3.30 -17.99
C ALA A 105 -6.77 -2.23 -17.90
N GLN A 106 -7.89 -2.58 -17.24
CA GLN A 106 -9.03 -1.70 -17.03
C GLN A 106 -9.27 -1.38 -15.56
N ARG A 107 -8.71 -2.18 -14.66
CA ARG A 107 -8.86 -2.04 -13.20
C ARG A 107 -7.49 -2.09 -12.54
N TYR A 108 -7.36 -1.36 -11.43
CA TYR A 108 -6.07 -1.18 -10.76
C TYR A 108 -6.18 -1.38 -9.27
N VAL A 109 -5.13 -1.98 -8.69
CA VAL A 109 -4.85 -1.94 -7.26
C VAL A 109 -3.61 -1.07 -7.07
N LEU A 110 -3.73 -0.07 -6.20
CA LEU A 110 -2.60 0.79 -5.84
C LEU A 110 -1.98 0.31 -4.53
N MET A 111 -0.66 0.29 -4.48
CA MET A 111 0.09 -0.03 -3.27
C MET A 111 1.07 1.08 -2.95
N GLY A 112 1.19 1.41 -1.67
CA GLY A 112 2.21 2.33 -1.18
C GLY A 112 2.53 2.13 0.29
N LEU A 113 3.73 2.57 0.67
CA LEU A 113 4.20 2.68 2.04
C LEU A 113 4.19 4.17 2.42
N CYS A 114 3.72 4.53 3.62
CA CYS A 114 3.80 5.89 4.16
C CYS A 114 3.13 6.92 3.21
N SER A 115 3.88 7.87 2.67
CA SER A 115 3.38 8.86 1.70
C SER A 115 2.88 8.24 0.40
N GLY A 116 3.41 7.08 0.00
CA GLY A 116 2.88 6.30 -1.12
C GLY A 116 1.49 5.73 -0.82
N ALA A 117 1.24 5.32 0.43
CA ALA A 117 -0.09 4.92 0.87
C ALA A 117 -1.07 6.10 0.84
N ASP A 118 -0.65 7.27 1.30
CA ASP A 118 -1.45 8.50 1.28
C ASP A 118 -1.81 8.91 -0.17
N MET A 119 -0.84 8.79 -1.08
CA MET A 119 -1.03 9.08 -2.49
C MET A 119 -2.01 8.09 -3.14
N SER A 120 -1.84 6.80 -2.88
CA SER A 120 -2.73 5.78 -3.45
C SER A 120 -4.18 5.96 -2.99
N PHE A 121 -4.40 6.36 -1.73
CA PHE A 121 -5.73 6.67 -1.20
C PHE A 121 -6.35 7.89 -1.90
N ARG A 122 -5.58 8.96 -2.11
CA ARG A 122 -6.03 10.16 -2.83
C ARG A 122 -6.41 9.86 -4.28
N VAL A 123 -5.54 9.14 -5.00
CA VAL A 123 -5.81 8.76 -6.39
C VAL A 123 -7.03 7.86 -6.50
N ALA A 124 -7.22 6.92 -5.57
CA ALA A 124 -8.42 6.08 -5.54
C ALA A 124 -9.71 6.89 -5.39
N GLY A 125 -9.68 7.99 -4.61
CA GLY A 125 -10.82 8.92 -4.52
C GLY A 125 -11.15 9.63 -5.84
N GLN A 126 -10.17 9.76 -6.74
CA GLN A 126 -10.28 10.54 -7.98
C GLN A 126 -10.49 9.66 -9.23
N ASP A 127 -10.12 8.37 -9.18
CA ASP A 127 -10.18 7.49 -10.35
C ASP A 127 -11.01 6.24 -10.06
N PRO A 128 -12.16 6.07 -10.73
CA PRO A 128 -13.07 4.94 -10.49
C PRO A 128 -12.51 3.59 -10.93
N ARG A 129 -11.45 3.55 -11.72
CA ARG A 129 -10.77 2.31 -12.14
C ARG A 129 -9.97 1.66 -11.02
N VAL A 130 -9.70 2.39 -9.92
CA VAL A 130 -9.07 1.83 -8.74
C VAL A 130 -10.09 1.01 -7.95
N VAL A 131 -9.85 -0.30 -7.88
CA VAL A 131 -10.73 -1.28 -7.23
C VAL A 131 -10.15 -1.85 -5.94
N GLY A 132 -8.89 -1.53 -5.62
CA GLY A 132 -8.27 -1.97 -4.39
C GLY A 132 -7.06 -1.14 -3.98
N LEU A 133 -6.76 -1.19 -2.68
CA LEU A 133 -5.65 -0.49 -2.05
C LEU A 133 -4.87 -1.43 -1.14
N VAL A 134 -3.54 -1.42 -1.23
CA VAL A 134 -2.64 -2.01 -0.24
C VAL A 134 -1.87 -0.88 0.44
N GLN A 135 -2.11 -0.71 1.72
CA GLN A 135 -1.72 0.46 2.49
C GLN A 135 -0.74 0.03 3.59
N LEU A 136 0.54 0.37 3.44
CA LEU A 136 1.56 0.11 4.44
C LEU A 136 1.78 1.40 5.25
N ASP A 137 1.60 1.32 6.56
CA ASP A 137 1.72 2.48 7.46
C ASP A 137 0.97 3.73 6.98
N ALA A 138 -0.31 3.54 6.59
CA ALA A 138 -1.22 4.60 6.20
C ALA A 138 -1.55 5.56 7.36
N TRP A 139 -2.35 6.58 7.10
CA TRP A 139 -2.86 7.45 8.17
C TRP A 139 -3.61 6.65 9.23
N ALA A 140 -3.26 6.90 10.48
CA ALA A 140 -3.91 6.33 11.64
C ALA A 140 -4.12 7.42 12.70
N TYR A 141 -5.24 7.34 13.42
CA TYR A 141 -5.61 8.34 14.41
C TYR A 141 -5.65 7.72 15.80
N ARG A 142 -5.16 8.47 16.79
CA ARG A 142 -5.14 8.03 18.18
C ARG A 142 -6.57 7.93 18.73
N THR A 143 -6.85 6.81 19.37
CA THR A 143 -8.15 6.51 20.00
C THR A 143 -8.00 6.41 21.52
N LEU A 144 -9.09 6.35 22.25
CA LEU A 144 -9.03 6.08 23.70
C LEU A 144 -8.28 4.75 23.96
N GLY A 145 -8.54 3.71 23.16
CA GLY A 145 -7.83 2.43 23.25
C GLY A 145 -6.33 2.55 23.01
N TYR A 146 -5.92 3.43 22.09
CA TYR A 146 -4.51 3.76 21.88
C TYR A 146 -3.89 4.33 23.17
N TYR A 147 -4.51 5.34 23.78
CA TYR A 147 -3.98 5.99 24.99
C TYR A 147 -3.93 5.02 26.18
N LEU A 148 -4.95 4.21 26.37
CA LEU A 148 -4.97 3.21 27.45
C LEU A 148 -3.79 2.21 27.32
N ARG A 149 -3.48 1.75 26.11
CA ARG A 149 -2.33 0.85 25.88
C ARG A 149 -0.99 1.57 26.01
N HIS A 150 -0.88 2.77 25.43
CA HIS A 150 0.35 3.57 25.47
C HIS A 150 0.76 3.92 26.91
N TYR A 151 -0.18 4.43 27.68
CA TYR A 151 0.09 4.80 29.09
C TYR A 151 0.04 3.61 30.04
N GLY A 152 -0.77 2.58 29.75
CA GLY A 152 -0.84 1.37 30.55
C GLY A 152 0.47 0.57 30.55
N LYS A 153 1.18 0.52 29.44
CA LYS A 153 2.55 -0.03 29.37
C LYS A 153 3.51 0.77 30.25
N ARG A 154 3.47 2.10 30.16
CA ARG A 154 4.33 3.01 30.95
C ARG A 154 4.00 3.02 32.44
N ALA A 155 2.74 2.89 32.79
CA ALA A 155 2.32 2.81 34.19
C ALA A 155 2.77 1.53 34.92
N ARG A 156 3.05 0.45 34.16
CA ARG A 156 3.60 -0.80 34.67
C ARG A 156 5.13 -0.82 34.72
N ASP A 157 5.78 0.14 34.08
CA ASP A 157 7.23 0.28 34.07
C ASP A 157 7.68 1.18 35.24
N LEU A 158 8.05 0.52 36.35
CA LEU A 158 8.60 1.19 37.54
C LEU A 158 9.82 2.06 37.25
N SER A 159 10.60 1.70 36.20
CA SER A 159 11.76 2.48 35.77
C SER A 159 11.38 3.81 35.13
N ALA A 160 10.28 3.83 34.38
CA ALA A 160 9.71 5.06 33.81
C ALA A 160 9.24 6.02 34.90
N TRP A 161 8.64 5.50 35.97
CA TRP A 161 8.20 6.28 37.12
C TRP A 161 9.38 6.88 37.91
N THR A 162 10.43 6.11 38.16
CA THR A 162 11.63 6.59 38.85
C THR A 162 12.33 7.68 38.03
N ASN A 163 12.41 7.52 36.73
CA ASN A 163 12.97 8.55 35.85
C ASN A 163 12.10 9.80 35.75
N PHE A 164 10.78 9.67 35.72
CA PHE A 164 9.86 10.80 35.73
C PHE A 164 9.96 11.60 37.05
N ILE A 165 9.97 10.90 38.20
CA ILE A 165 10.15 11.52 39.51
C ILE A 165 11.51 12.21 39.62
N ARG A 166 12.61 11.55 39.18
CA ARG A 166 13.96 12.16 39.13
C ARG A 166 13.98 13.41 38.25
N ARG A 167 13.33 13.41 37.09
CA ARG A 167 13.27 14.61 36.21
C ARG A 167 12.46 15.73 36.86
N LYS A 168 11.33 15.43 37.49
CA LYS A 168 10.55 16.45 38.23
C LYS A 168 11.30 17.00 39.43
N VAL A 169 11.94 16.14 40.23
CA VAL A 169 12.77 16.56 41.36
C VAL A 169 13.95 17.42 40.89
N ARG A 170 14.65 17.06 39.81
CA ARG A 170 15.70 17.90 39.20
C ARG A 170 15.17 19.24 38.67
N ALA A 171 13.96 19.24 38.05
CA ALA A 171 13.37 20.49 37.56
C ALA A 171 12.95 21.43 38.68
N VAL A 172 12.56 20.89 39.83
CA VAL A 172 12.22 21.71 41.04
C VAL A 172 13.45 22.16 41.82
N LEU A 173 14.50 21.34 41.87
CA LEU A 173 15.71 21.61 42.64
C LEU A 173 16.82 22.29 41.83
N GLY A 174 16.78 22.23 40.52
CA GLY A 174 17.72 22.89 39.63
C GLY A 174 16.95 23.70 38.59
N GLY A 175 16.99 25.04 38.69
CA GLY A 175 16.32 25.98 37.78
C GLY A 175 16.79 25.86 36.32
N ALA A 176 16.51 24.68 35.69
CA ALA A 176 16.77 24.42 34.30
C ALA A 176 15.54 24.83 33.49
N LYS A 177 15.73 25.75 32.56
CA LYS A 177 14.77 26.09 31.48
C LYS A 177 14.20 24.81 30.85
N PRO A 178 12.92 24.78 30.49
CA PRO A 178 12.38 23.66 29.71
C PRO A 178 13.13 23.63 28.38
N GLY A 179 14.06 22.69 28.27
CA GLY A 179 14.69 22.36 27.00
C GLY A 179 13.59 21.80 26.08
N GLY A 180 13.29 22.52 25.01
CA GLY A 180 12.51 22.01 23.93
C GLY A 180 13.16 20.72 23.43
N ASP A 181 12.32 19.74 23.17
CA ASP A 181 12.69 18.51 22.46
C ASP A 181 13.00 18.90 21.02
N GLU A 182 14.24 19.39 20.81
CA GLU A 182 14.79 19.57 19.47
C GLU A 182 15.15 18.17 18.96
N GLY A 183 14.13 17.45 18.51
CA GLY A 183 14.30 16.37 17.56
C GLY A 183 15.07 16.93 16.37
N GLY A 184 16.23 16.32 16.06
CA GLY A 184 17.19 16.79 15.11
C GLY A 184 16.56 17.43 13.88
N ALA A 185 16.97 18.65 13.61
CA ALA A 185 16.56 19.41 12.43
C ALA A 185 17.09 18.70 11.18
N ASP A 186 16.29 17.79 10.63
CA ASP A 186 16.44 17.38 9.24
C ASP A 186 16.06 18.57 8.37
N THR A 187 17.08 19.30 7.92
CA THR A 187 17.01 20.43 7.00
C THR A 187 16.69 20.03 5.57
N VAL A 188 16.11 18.88 5.34
CA VAL A 188 15.54 18.51 4.05
C VAL A 188 14.07 18.96 4.03
N GLY A 189 13.88 20.12 3.42
CA GLY A 189 12.66 20.76 2.98
C GLY A 189 11.38 20.55 3.79
N ALA A 190 10.89 21.61 4.41
CA ALA A 190 9.59 21.66 5.09
C ALA A 190 8.40 21.21 4.23
N GLU A 191 8.57 21.02 2.91
CA GLU A 191 7.58 20.53 1.96
C GLU A 191 7.28 19.03 2.06
N TYR A 192 8.19 18.22 2.62
CA TYR A 192 8.05 16.77 2.72
C TYR A 192 7.53 16.28 4.07
N ARG A 193 7.13 17.17 4.98
CA ARG A 193 6.49 16.72 6.22
C ARG A 193 5.13 16.09 5.89
N ARG A 194 5.00 14.79 6.16
CA ARG A 194 3.75 14.06 6.05
C ARG A 194 2.66 14.76 6.88
N ARG A 195 1.61 15.26 6.21
CA ARG A 195 0.47 15.90 6.86
C ARG A 195 -0.67 14.90 6.97
N PHE A 196 -1.19 14.75 8.17
CA PHE A 196 -2.40 13.98 8.42
C PHE A 196 -3.61 14.86 8.13
N PRO A 197 -4.50 14.47 7.19
CA PRO A 197 -5.76 15.19 6.99
C PRO A 197 -6.64 15.13 8.24
N PRO A 198 -7.67 15.98 8.35
CA PRO A 198 -8.70 15.80 9.35
C PRO A 198 -9.32 14.38 9.25
N ARG A 199 -9.57 13.75 10.39
CA ARG A 199 -10.12 12.39 10.46
C ARG A 199 -11.45 12.27 9.71
N GLU A 200 -12.28 13.29 9.81
CA GLU A 200 -13.59 13.39 9.19
C GLU A 200 -13.51 13.40 7.65
N GLU A 201 -12.51 14.06 7.08
CA GLU A 201 -12.25 14.07 5.63
C GLU A 201 -11.85 12.67 5.15
N VAL A 202 -10.96 12.00 5.89
CA VAL A 202 -10.57 10.61 5.57
C VAL A 202 -11.76 9.66 5.73
N ALA A 203 -12.60 9.84 6.75
CA ALA A 203 -13.80 9.02 6.94
C ALA A 203 -14.79 9.16 5.78
N GLN A 204 -15.03 10.38 5.30
CA GLN A 204 -15.91 10.64 4.15
C GLN A 204 -15.37 9.97 2.87
N GLN A 205 -14.08 10.15 2.59
CA GLN A 205 -13.45 9.53 1.43
C GLN A 205 -13.43 8.01 1.55
N LEU A 206 -13.17 7.46 2.74
CA LEU A 206 -13.19 6.03 3.02
C LEU A 206 -14.59 5.44 2.77
N THR A 207 -15.64 6.11 3.24
CA THR A 207 -17.03 5.71 2.98
C THR A 207 -17.32 5.68 1.48
N ALA A 208 -16.96 6.73 0.75
CA ALA A 208 -17.15 6.80 -0.71
C ALA A 208 -16.41 5.69 -1.46
N LEU A 209 -15.20 5.33 -1.03
CA LEU A 209 -14.44 4.22 -1.60
C LEU A 209 -15.13 2.87 -1.33
N LEU A 210 -15.59 2.64 -0.10
CA LEU A 210 -16.29 1.43 0.29
C LEU A 210 -17.64 1.27 -0.44
N ASP A 211 -18.38 2.36 -0.65
CA ASP A 211 -19.63 2.35 -1.40
C ASP A 211 -19.43 2.03 -2.89
N ARG A 212 -18.27 2.36 -3.44
CA ARG A 212 -17.84 1.92 -4.78
C ARG A 212 -17.36 0.48 -4.83
N GLY A 213 -17.29 -0.25 -3.72
CA GLY A 213 -16.80 -1.62 -3.65
C GLY A 213 -15.28 -1.75 -3.62
N VAL A 214 -14.54 -0.67 -3.34
CA VAL A 214 -13.07 -0.72 -3.25
C VAL A 214 -12.66 -1.58 -2.05
N ARG A 215 -11.78 -2.57 -2.27
CA ARG A 215 -11.26 -3.44 -1.23
C ARG A 215 -9.92 -2.91 -0.71
N MET A 216 -9.65 -3.07 0.58
CA MET A 216 -8.47 -2.47 1.19
C MET A 216 -7.76 -3.45 2.13
N LEU A 217 -6.44 -3.51 2.00
CA LEU A 217 -5.55 -4.19 2.93
C LEU A 217 -4.65 -3.14 3.60
N TYR A 218 -4.75 -3.03 4.91
CA TYR A 218 -3.88 -2.19 5.74
C TYR A 218 -2.89 -3.06 6.51
N LEU A 219 -1.62 -2.69 6.49
CA LEU A 219 -0.58 -3.31 7.31
C LEU A 219 0.15 -2.20 8.06
N PHE A 220 0.10 -2.26 9.38
CA PHE A 220 0.75 -1.29 10.25
C PHE A 220 1.94 -1.92 10.95
N SER A 221 3.07 -1.21 10.94
CA SER A 221 4.29 -1.59 11.67
C SER A 221 4.28 -1.05 13.10
N GLY A 222 5.17 -1.60 13.96
CA GLY A 222 5.49 -1.00 15.26
C GLY A 222 6.27 0.30 15.14
N GLY A 223 6.90 0.57 13.99
CA GLY A 223 7.58 1.83 13.69
C GLY A 223 6.66 3.06 13.67
N GLN A 224 5.33 2.86 13.68
CA GLN A 224 4.31 3.90 13.79
C GLN A 224 3.69 3.99 15.21
N GLU A 225 4.38 3.52 16.25
CA GLU A 225 3.85 3.47 17.63
C GLU A 225 3.31 4.80 18.17
N GLU A 226 3.80 5.93 17.66
CA GLU A 226 3.28 7.26 17.98
C GLU A 226 1.84 7.49 17.50
N HIS A 227 1.38 6.77 16.48
CA HIS A 227 0.06 6.94 15.89
C HIS A 227 -0.80 5.69 15.94
N PHE A 228 -0.18 4.49 15.97
CA PHE A 228 -0.88 3.20 15.88
C PHE A 228 -0.22 2.16 16.78
N ASN A 229 -0.99 1.46 17.61
CA ASN A 229 -0.43 0.47 18.54
C ASN A 229 -1.29 -0.79 18.76
N HIS A 230 -2.39 -0.96 18.01
CA HIS A 230 -3.20 -2.18 18.04
C HIS A 230 -4.11 -2.32 16.84
N ARG A 231 -4.38 -3.54 16.41
CA ARG A 231 -5.10 -3.89 15.18
C ARG A 231 -6.50 -3.25 15.07
N GLU A 232 -7.25 -3.25 16.16
CA GLU A 232 -8.62 -2.73 16.18
C GLU A 232 -8.68 -1.19 16.14
N GLN A 233 -7.55 -0.52 16.35
CA GLN A 233 -7.48 0.94 16.40
C GLN A 233 -7.97 1.58 15.09
N TYR A 234 -7.65 0.98 13.93
CA TYR A 234 -8.07 1.55 12.65
C TYR A 234 -9.60 1.64 12.57
N ARG A 235 -10.29 0.55 12.87
CA ARG A 235 -11.76 0.54 12.91
C ARG A 235 -12.33 1.46 14.01
N ALA A 236 -11.69 1.49 15.16
CA ALA A 236 -12.07 2.37 16.27
C ALA A 236 -11.88 3.87 15.95
N SER A 237 -10.97 4.21 15.04
CA SER A 237 -10.78 5.59 14.56
C SER A 237 -11.93 6.08 13.68
N PHE A 238 -12.63 5.18 13.01
CA PHE A 238 -13.68 5.47 12.03
C PHE A 238 -14.97 4.72 12.37
N ARG A 239 -15.51 4.92 13.59
CA ARG A 239 -16.66 4.16 14.12
C ARG A 239 -17.93 4.28 13.28
N ASP A 240 -18.10 5.43 12.61
CA ASP A 240 -19.27 5.72 11.80
C ASP A 240 -19.16 5.19 10.35
N VAL A 241 -18.01 4.59 10.00
CA VAL A 241 -17.77 4.01 8.69
C VAL A 241 -18.16 2.53 8.70
N ASN A 242 -19.04 2.14 7.78
CA ASN A 242 -19.39 0.73 7.58
C ASN A 242 -18.33 0.03 6.72
N PHE A 243 -17.40 -0.65 7.35
CA PHE A 243 -16.30 -1.34 6.67
C PHE A 243 -16.71 -2.59 5.88
N ARG A 244 -17.88 -3.16 6.16
CA ARG A 244 -18.32 -4.44 5.56
C ARG A 244 -17.22 -5.51 5.65
N ASP A 245 -17.09 -6.38 4.64
CA ASP A 245 -16.00 -7.36 4.45
C ASP A 245 -14.84 -6.83 3.58
N GLN A 246 -14.86 -5.53 3.24
CA GLN A 246 -13.95 -4.94 2.25
C GLN A 246 -12.59 -4.54 2.82
N VAL A 247 -12.44 -4.49 4.14
CA VAL A 247 -11.23 -3.99 4.80
C VAL A 247 -10.60 -5.05 5.71
N ARG A 248 -9.37 -5.44 5.36
CA ARG A 248 -8.48 -6.25 6.22
C ARG A 248 -7.43 -5.35 6.84
N VAL A 249 -7.19 -5.50 8.15
CA VAL A 249 -6.17 -4.75 8.89
C VAL A 249 -5.24 -5.74 9.57
N GLU A 250 -3.94 -5.57 9.39
CA GLU A 250 -2.89 -6.32 10.09
C GLU A 250 -1.99 -5.36 10.87
N HIS A 251 -1.41 -5.86 11.96
CA HIS A 251 -0.46 -5.12 12.78
C HIS A 251 0.73 -6.00 13.12
N LEU A 252 1.93 -5.50 12.81
CA LEU A 252 3.21 -6.14 13.07
C LEU A 252 3.98 -5.29 14.08
N PRO A 253 3.76 -5.49 15.39
CA PRO A 253 4.32 -4.63 16.44
C PRO A 253 5.85 -4.62 16.48
N ASP A 254 6.49 -5.70 16.01
CA ASP A 254 7.94 -5.86 16.03
C ASP A 254 8.61 -5.39 14.71
N ALA A 255 7.81 -5.00 13.70
CA ALA A 255 8.34 -4.48 12.45
C ALA A 255 8.70 -3.00 12.56
N ASP A 256 9.83 -2.60 11.98
CA ASP A 256 10.15 -1.19 11.77
C ASP A 256 9.31 -0.59 10.62
N HIS A 257 9.31 0.73 10.50
CA HIS A 257 8.54 1.47 9.48
C HIS A 257 8.88 1.07 8.03
N LEU A 258 10.08 0.59 7.77
CA LEU A 258 10.53 0.17 6.43
C LEU A 258 10.30 -1.31 6.17
N PHE A 259 9.79 -2.07 7.15
CA PHE A 259 9.68 -3.53 7.10
C PHE A 259 11.01 -4.18 6.71
N SER A 260 12.13 -3.70 7.30
CA SER A 260 13.48 -4.10 6.91
C SER A 260 13.81 -5.56 7.22
N GLY A 261 13.20 -6.14 8.27
CA GLY A 261 13.39 -7.53 8.67
C GLY A 261 12.83 -8.52 7.65
N LEU A 262 13.60 -9.53 7.25
CA LEU A 262 13.19 -10.54 6.27
C LEU A 262 11.90 -11.28 6.63
N ALA A 263 11.67 -11.54 7.92
CA ALA A 263 10.45 -12.18 8.39
C ALA A 263 9.24 -11.26 8.18
N HIS A 264 9.39 -9.96 8.46
CA HIS A 264 8.34 -8.96 8.25
C HIS A 264 8.03 -8.75 6.77
N GLN A 265 9.07 -8.72 5.91
CA GLN A 265 8.87 -8.66 4.46
C GLN A 265 8.11 -9.87 3.93
N ARG A 266 8.46 -11.09 4.37
CA ARG A 266 7.73 -12.29 4.01
C ARG A 266 6.27 -12.20 4.40
N PHE A 267 5.98 -11.80 5.63
CA PHE A 267 4.60 -11.62 6.10
C PHE A 267 3.82 -10.62 5.23
N VAL A 268 4.40 -9.45 4.93
CA VAL A 268 3.77 -8.43 4.08
C VAL A 268 3.46 -8.99 2.69
N ILE A 269 4.42 -9.70 2.08
CA ILE A 269 4.28 -10.29 0.75
C ILE A 269 3.22 -11.39 0.74
N GLU A 270 3.22 -12.27 1.73
CA GLU A 270 2.24 -13.35 1.90
C GLU A 270 0.83 -12.76 2.10
N ALA A 271 0.65 -11.85 3.06
CA ALA A 271 -0.63 -11.21 3.33
C ALA A 271 -1.20 -10.50 2.08
N MET A 272 -0.33 -9.81 1.33
CA MET A 272 -0.72 -9.14 0.10
C MET A 272 -1.08 -10.13 -1.01
N THR A 273 -0.28 -11.17 -1.25
CA THR A 273 -0.55 -12.16 -2.31
C THR A 273 -1.79 -13.01 -2.01
N GLU A 274 -2.01 -13.38 -0.75
CA GLU A 274 -3.24 -14.03 -0.31
C GLU A 274 -4.45 -13.14 -0.52
N TRP A 275 -4.39 -11.90 -0.05
CA TRP A 275 -5.49 -10.95 -0.17
C TRP A 275 -5.82 -10.65 -1.64
N MET A 276 -4.80 -10.45 -2.49
CA MET A 276 -4.99 -10.26 -3.93
C MET A 276 -5.64 -11.47 -4.57
N SER A 277 -5.17 -12.67 -4.25
CA SER A 277 -5.72 -13.91 -4.81
C SER A 277 -7.15 -14.17 -4.34
N ALA A 278 -7.47 -13.89 -3.08
CA ALA A 278 -8.82 -14.06 -2.53
C ALA A 278 -9.85 -13.13 -3.19
N ASN A 279 -9.42 -11.93 -3.60
CA ASN A 279 -10.34 -10.94 -4.17
C ASN A 279 -10.42 -10.98 -5.70
N TRP A 280 -9.36 -11.43 -6.40
CA TRP A 280 -9.26 -11.39 -7.86
C TRP A 280 -8.57 -12.65 -8.44
N SER A 281 -8.84 -13.83 -7.92
CA SER A 281 -8.46 -15.05 -8.61
C SER A 281 -9.26 -15.14 -9.92
N ALA A 282 -8.63 -15.61 -11.00
CA ALA A 282 -9.40 -16.02 -12.15
C ALA A 282 -10.33 -17.15 -11.71
N SER A 283 -11.64 -17.03 -11.91
CA SER A 283 -12.53 -18.17 -11.85
C SER A 283 -11.93 -19.27 -12.74
N PRO A 284 -11.82 -20.54 -12.29
CA PRO A 284 -11.44 -21.60 -13.20
C PRO A 284 -12.42 -21.52 -14.38
N LYS A 285 -11.90 -21.25 -15.60
CA LYS A 285 -12.69 -21.46 -16.80
C LYS A 285 -13.22 -22.86 -16.69
N ALA A 286 -14.56 -23.01 -16.68
CA ALA A 286 -15.19 -24.30 -16.86
C ALA A 286 -14.47 -24.97 -18.02
N GLU A 287 -13.80 -26.08 -17.77
CA GLU A 287 -13.22 -26.91 -18.80
C GLU A 287 -14.35 -27.16 -19.80
N ALA A 288 -14.16 -26.60 -20.99
CA ALA A 288 -15.10 -26.79 -22.07
C ALA A 288 -15.26 -28.30 -22.23
N SER A 289 -16.41 -28.81 -21.88
CA SER A 289 -16.82 -30.17 -22.14
C SER A 289 -16.56 -30.47 -23.61
N SER A 290 -15.51 -31.22 -23.86
CA SER A 290 -15.23 -31.78 -25.18
C SER A 290 -16.46 -32.60 -25.59
N PRO A 291 -17.08 -32.33 -26.75
CA PRO A 291 -18.21 -33.17 -27.18
C PRO A 291 -17.71 -34.59 -27.38
N ALA A 292 -18.32 -35.52 -26.65
CA ALA A 292 -18.07 -36.94 -26.77
C ALA A 292 -18.15 -37.34 -28.23
N ALA A 293 -17.04 -37.84 -28.77
CA ALA A 293 -17.01 -38.46 -30.10
C ALA A 293 -17.95 -39.66 -30.11
N THR A 294 -19.09 -39.50 -30.77
CA THR A 294 -20.03 -40.57 -31.05
C THR A 294 -19.31 -41.57 -31.98
N ARG A 295 -18.83 -42.69 -31.41
CA ARG A 295 -18.40 -43.86 -32.15
C ARG A 295 -19.64 -44.50 -32.79
N GLN A 296 -19.85 -44.25 -34.06
CA GLN A 296 -20.72 -45.07 -34.88
C GLN A 296 -20.12 -46.47 -34.99
N LEU A 297 -20.79 -47.42 -34.38
CA LEU A 297 -20.63 -48.85 -34.66
C LEU A 297 -21.27 -49.13 -36.02
N VAL A 298 -20.46 -49.24 -37.05
CA VAL A 298 -20.90 -49.84 -38.32
C VAL A 298 -20.87 -51.36 -38.14
N GLY A 299 -22.03 -51.95 -38.09
CA GLY A 299 -22.19 -53.40 -38.12
C GLY A 299 -21.82 -53.93 -39.49
N ALA A 300 -20.95 -54.94 -39.52
CA ALA A 300 -20.81 -55.82 -40.67
C ALA A 300 -21.59 -57.08 -40.46
N ALA A 301 -22.65 -57.18 -41.22
CA ALA A 301 -23.41 -58.47 -41.38
C ALA A 301 -22.88 -59.20 -42.59
N ALA A 302 -22.69 -60.48 -42.42
CA ALA A 302 -22.84 -61.60 -43.33
C ALA A 302 -21.97 -61.64 -44.62
N ARG A 303 -21.08 -62.55 -44.80
CA ARG A 303 -21.20 -63.87 -45.41
C ARG A 303 -19.88 -64.62 -45.33
#